data_2da6eff9b21dd409d78f9d6d74e0a3ee
#
_entry.id   2da6eff9b21dd409d78f9d6d74e0a3ee
#
_cell.length_a   1.000
_cell.length_b   1.000
_cell.length_c   1.000
_cell.angle_alpha   90.00
_cell.angle_beta   90.00
_cell.angle_gamma   90.00
#
_symmetry.space_group_name_H-M   'P 1'
#
loop_
_entity.id
_entity.type
_entity.pdbx_description
1 polymer ?
#
loop_
_entity_poly.entity_id
_entity_poly.type
_entity_poly.pdbx_seq_one_letter_code
_entity_poly.pdbx_strand_id
1 'polypeptide(L)'
;MSATSNRLESVKTSRVILPAAIGLGVVAWIFFREFDPEVFSAISFTWRSALWIFVAFLCMAGRDIGYIVRIRVLSDRCLTWRQALRVIMLWEFTSAATPGAIGGTGVAAVYVNREGISPGRSTAMVMMTSMLDELYFVVMFPVLIMFAGMKTLFYIPGSTGWTHGIMTVVLAGYSIKLIWVLALAYGLFFNPRGLGKLIYRIFHIPLLRRWKRGAAKAAADIVTASKEMKTKKPQFWIKALLSTFLSWTSRYWVVNFMFLAFFAVHDHFLIFARQLVMWIILLVTPTPGGSGVAEFTFREFLGGFIASGLGMDVSAAAVAAIAIALAFLWRLISYYPYLIIGALLVPKWINDKFGREKQEQLTINH
;
A
#
# COMPACT_ATOMS: atom_id res chain seq x y z
N MET A 1 -19.88 -19.38 34.81
CA MET A 1 -18.75 -18.47 34.48
C MET A 1 -17.53 -19.22 33.93
N SER A 2 -17.68 -20.19 33.02
CA SER A 2 -16.50 -20.95 32.55
C SER A 2 -16.37 -21.11 31.04
N ALA A 3 -17.26 -20.52 30.24
CA ALA A 3 -17.22 -20.71 28.77
C ALA A 3 -16.50 -19.60 28.01
N THR A 4 -16.14 -18.48 28.63
CA THR A 4 -15.47 -17.33 28.00
C THR A 4 -13.95 -17.40 28.13
N SER A 5 -13.44 -18.12 29.13
CA SER A 5 -12.00 -18.30 29.38
C SER A 5 -11.32 -19.18 28.35
N ASN A 6 -12.00 -20.22 27.85
CA ASN A 6 -11.40 -21.18 26.91
C ASN A 6 -11.25 -20.70 25.46
N ARG A 7 -11.80 -19.55 25.07
CA ARG A 7 -11.63 -19.03 23.70
C ARG A 7 -10.38 -18.18 23.50
N LEU A 8 -9.76 -17.71 24.56
CA LEU A 8 -8.52 -16.93 24.51
C LEU A 8 -7.26 -17.82 24.61
N GLU A 9 -7.40 -19.06 25.07
CA GLU A 9 -6.26 -19.99 25.20
C GLU A 9 -5.71 -20.52 23.89
N SER A 10 -6.32 -20.25 22.77
CA SER A 10 -5.96 -20.84 21.50
C SER A 10 -5.55 -19.87 20.41
N VAL A 11 -5.06 -18.68 20.74
CA VAL A 11 -4.15 -18.01 19.82
C VAL A 11 -2.78 -18.69 19.98
N LYS A 12 -2.76 -20.00 19.72
CA LYS A 12 -1.51 -20.76 19.62
C LYS A 12 -0.64 -20.01 18.62
N THR A 13 0.61 -19.84 18.96
CA THR A 13 1.67 -19.33 18.09
C THR A 13 1.56 -19.91 16.66
N SER A 14 1.08 -21.15 16.54
CA SER A 14 0.77 -21.82 15.26
C SER A 14 -0.31 -21.12 14.41
N ARG A 15 -1.27 -20.40 14.99
CA ARG A 15 -2.31 -19.68 14.22
C ARG A 15 -1.81 -18.37 13.61
N VAL A 16 -0.67 -17.90 14.04
CA VAL A 16 -0.02 -16.70 13.48
C VAL A 16 1.14 -17.13 12.60
N ILE A 17 1.89 -18.14 13.02
CA ILE A 17 3.00 -18.70 12.22
C ILE A 17 2.47 -19.38 10.96
N LEU A 18 1.33 -20.08 11.02
CA LEU A 18 0.80 -20.80 9.86
C LEU A 18 0.45 -19.86 8.69
N PRO A 19 -0.32 -18.75 8.87
CA PRO A 19 -0.53 -17.80 7.78
C PRO A 19 0.77 -17.11 7.30
N ALA A 20 1.70 -16.83 8.21
CA ALA A 20 3.00 -16.27 7.84
C ALA A 20 3.86 -17.28 7.06
N ALA A 21 3.88 -18.54 7.47
CA ALA A 21 4.56 -19.62 6.76
C ALA A 21 3.92 -19.90 5.40
N ILE A 22 2.59 -19.88 5.31
CA ILE A 22 1.87 -19.99 4.04
C ILE A 22 2.22 -18.78 3.15
N GLY A 23 2.21 -17.55 3.70
CA GLY A 23 2.60 -16.35 2.96
C GLY A 23 4.04 -16.42 2.44
N LEU A 24 4.98 -16.82 3.28
CA LEU A 24 6.37 -17.03 2.88
C LEU A 24 6.53 -18.20 1.90
N GLY A 25 5.76 -19.28 2.08
CA GLY A 25 5.72 -20.40 1.15
C GLY A 25 5.19 -20.00 -0.23
N VAL A 26 4.13 -19.21 -0.27
CA VAL A 26 3.60 -18.63 -1.53
C VAL A 26 4.63 -17.70 -2.17
N VAL A 27 5.30 -16.85 -1.40
CA VAL A 27 6.38 -15.98 -1.90
C VAL A 27 7.52 -16.81 -2.46
N ALA A 28 7.96 -17.84 -1.75
CA ALA A 28 9.02 -18.74 -2.22
C ALA A 28 8.57 -19.48 -3.49
N TRP A 29 7.33 -19.97 -3.53
CA TRP A 29 6.77 -20.65 -4.70
C TRP A 29 6.69 -19.71 -5.92
N ILE A 30 6.21 -18.47 -5.75
CA ILE A 30 6.19 -17.46 -6.80
C ILE A 30 7.63 -17.16 -7.25
N PHE A 31 8.56 -17.00 -6.28
CA PHE A 31 9.96 -16.75 -6.58
C PHE A 31 10.54 -17.86 -7.47
N PHE A 32 10.41 -19.14 -7.08
CA PHE A 32 10.96 -20.26 -7.84
C PHE A 32 10.25 -20.46 -9.19
N ARG A 33 8.97 -20.07 -9.30
CA ARG A 33 8.22 -20.18 -10.54
C ARG A 33 8.54 -19.06 -11.53
N GLU A 34 8.80 -17.83 -11.04
CA GLU A 34 9.03 -16.65 -11.87
C GLU A 34 10.52 -16.39 -12.10
N PHE A 35 11.39 -16.98 -11.28
CA PHE A 35 12.83 -16.86 -11.41
C PHE A 35 13.34 -17.75 -12.54
N ASP A 36 13.71 -17.13 -13.65
CA ASP A 36 14.38 -17.78 -14.76
C ASP A 36 15.88 -17.39 -14.77
N PRO A 37 16.79 -18.32 -14.41
CA PRO A 37 18.22 -18.03 -14.37
C PRO A 37 18.80 -17.62 -15.73
N GLU A 38 18.26 -18.15 -16.83
CA GLU A 38 18.75 -17.85 -18.19
C GLU A 38 18.44 -16.39 -18.56
N VAL A 39 17.25 -15.90 -18.19
CA VAL A 39 16.84 -14.51 -18.42
C VAL A 39 17.68 -13.54 -17.58
N PHE A 40 17.98 -13.91 -16.33
CA PHE A 40 18.85 -13.09 -15.48
C PHE A 40 20.31 -13.08 -15.97
N SER A 41 20.80 -14.15 -16.60
CA SER A 41 22.15 -14.18 -17.19
C SER A 41 22.30 -13.22 -18.38
N ALA A 42 21.21 -12.91 -19.08
CA ALA A 42 21.18 -11.93 -20.17
C ALA A 42 21.32 -10.47 -19.69
N ILE A 43 21.10 -10.22 -18.39
CA ILE A 43 21.25 -8.90 -17.79
C ILE A 43 22.65 -8.78 -17.18
N SER A 44 23.52 -7.96 -17.75
CA SER A 44 24.86 -7.71 -17.22
C SER A 44 24.79 -6.98 -15.88
N PHE A 45 25.20 -7.66 -14.79
CA PHE A 45 25.24 -7.07 -13.45
C PHE A 45 26.61 -6.40 -13.23
N THR A 46 26.63 -5.08 -13.20
CA THR A 46 27.82 -4.26 -13.01
C THR A 46 27.79 -3.53 -11.66
N TRP A 47 28.89 -2.91 -11.25
CA TRP A 47 28.91 -1.99 -10.10
C TRP A 47 27.86 -0.86 -10.22
N ARG A 48 27.65 -0.36 -11.42
CA ARG A 48 26.60 0.63 -11.72
C ARG A 48 25.22 0.06 -11.40
N SER A 49 24.94 -1.19 -11.75
CA SER A 49 23.67 -1.85 -11.44
C SER A 49 23.44 -1.95 -9.93
N ALA A 50 24.47 -2.37 -9.18
CA ALA A 50 24.41 -2.45 -7.71
C ALA A 50 24.12 -1.08 -7.08
N LEU A 51 24.77 -0.02 -7.56
CA LEU A 51 24.54 1.35 -7.08
C LEU A 51 23.10 1.81 -7.28
N TRP A 52 22.57 1.66 -8.48
CA TRP A 52 21.21 2.10 -8.77
C TRP A 52 20.14 1.25 -8.08
N ILE A 53 20.35 -0.04 -7.90
CA ILE A 53 19.49 -0.90 -7.08
C ILE A 53 19.53 -0.45 -5.62
N PHE A 54 20.70 -0.11 -5.10
CA PHE A 54 20.80 0.45 -3.74
C PHE A 54 20.02 1.77 -3.61
N VAL A 55 20.10 2.67 -4.60
CA VAL A 55 19.29 3.90 -4.64
C VAL A 55 17.79 3.58 -4.68
N ALA A 56 17.38 2.55 -5.42
CA ALA A 56 15.99 2.09 -5.43
C ALA A 56 15.51 1.63 -4.03
N PHE A 57 16.35 0.92 -3.27
CA PHE A 57 16.06 0.60 -1.87
C PHE A 57 15.98 1.85 -0.97
N LEU A 58 16.86 2.84 -1.19
CA LEU A 58 16.77 4.13 -0.47
C LEU A 58 15.46 4.86 -0.77
N CYS A 59 14.94 4.77 -2.00
CA CYS A 59 13.61 5.29 -2.33
C CYS A 59 12.50 4.60 -1.54
N MET A 60 12.56 3.28 -1.36
CA MET A 60 11.60 2.59 -0.50
C MET A 60 11.73 3.00 0.96
N ALA A 61 12.94 3.20 1.47
CA ALA A 61 13.14 3.77 2.80
C ALA A 61 12.57 5.19 2.90
N GLY A 62 12.76 6.04 1.89
CA GLY A 62 12.15 7.38 1.80
C GLY A 62 10.63 7.35 1.82
N ARG A 63 10.03 6.39 1.10
CA ARG A 63 8.59 6.11 1.16
C ARG A 63 8.13 5.81 2.58
N ASP A 64 8.81 4.91 3.27
CA ASP A 64 8.43 4.49 4.61
C ASP A 64 8.60 5.63 5.64
N ILE A 65 9.68 6.41 5.52
CA ILE A 65 9.89 7.61 6.32
C ILE A 65 8.72 8.58 6.13
N GLY A 66 8.28 8.82 4.89
CA GLY A 66 7.11 9.65 4.62
C GLY A 66 5.85 9.14 5.32
N TYR A 67 5.56 7.85 5.27
CA TYR A 67 4.41 7.26 5.97
C TYR A 67 4.53 7.35 7.49
N ILE A 68 5.72 7.14 8.05
CA ILE A 68 5.99 7.25 9.49
C ILE A 68 5.81 8.70 9.94
N VAL A 69 6.36 9.67 9.21
CA VAL A 69 6.18 11.10 9.51
C VAL A 69 4.71 11.48 9.45
N ARG A 70 3.99 11.05 8.39
CA ARG A 70 2.57 11.33 8.22
C ARG A 70 1.73 10.82 9.39
N ILE A 71 1.87 9.54 9.77
CA ILE A 71 1.06 8.99 10.86
C ILE A 71 1.38 9.66 12.20
N ARG A 72 2.63 10.09 12.41
CA ARG A 72 3.01 10.89 13.58
C ARG A 72 2.41 12.29 13.57
N VAL A 73 2.35 12.95 12.41
CA VAL A 73 1.66 14.23 12.25
C VAL A 73 0.18 14.07 12.55
N LEU A 74 -0.49 13.08 11.95
CA LEU A 74 -1.93 12.83 12.13
C LEU A 74 -2.29 12.43 13.57
N SER A 75 -1.36 11.83 14.31
CA SER A 75 -1.54 11.50 15.73
C SER A 75 -1.19 12.64 16.69
N ASP A 76 -0.88 13.84 16.19
CA ASP A 76 -0.32 14.93 17.01
C ASP A 76 0.94 14.53 17.79
N ARG A 77 1.77 13.69 17.21
CA ARG A 77 2.97 13.10 17.81
C ARG A 77 2.73 12.22 19.03
N CYS A 78 1.48 11.80 19.28
CA CYS A 78 1.18 10.82 20.33
C CYS A 78 1.91 9.50 20.10
N LEU A 79 2.10 9.10 18.83
CA LEU A 79 2.92 7.94 18.49
C LEU A 79 4.41 8.31 18.53
N THR A 80 5.20 7.53 19.25
CA THR A 80 6.66 7.58 19.18
C THR A 80 7.14 7.10 17.80
N TRP A 81 8.38 7.37 17.42
CA TRP A 81 8.97 6.90 16.18
C TRP A 81 8.91 5.36 16.02
N ARG A 82 9.20 4.63 17.11
CA ARG A 82 9.16 3.17 17.13
C ARG A 82 7.75 2.63 16.98
N GLN A 83 6.75 3.26 17.60
CA GLN A 83 5.35 2.87 17.45
C GLN A 83 4.85 3.16 16.02
N ALA A 84 5.17 4.34 15.47
CA ALA A 84 4.80 4.69 14.11
C ALA A 84 5.44 3.75 13.08
N LEU A 85 6.73 3.42 13.20
CA LEU A 85 7.40 2.43 12.36
C LEU A 85 6.69 1.07 12.45
N ARG A 86 6.40 0.60 13.67
CA ARG A 86 5.71 -0.68 13.89
C ARG A 86 4.34 -0.70 13.23
N VAL A 87 3.54 0.34 13.41
CA VAL A 87 2.20 0.46 12.81
C VAL A 87 2.30 0.42 11.28
N ILE A 88 3.24 1.17 10.69
CA ILE A 88 3.41 1.20 9.23
C ILE A 88 3.85 -0.17 8.70
N MET A 89 4.83 -0.83 9.33
CA MET A 89 5.27 -2.16 8.89
C MET A 89 4.16 -3.21 8.98
N LEU A 90 3.35 -3.20 10.05
CA LEU A 90 2.19 -4.09 10.19
C LEU A 90 1.10 -3.78 9.17
N TRP A 91 0.87 -2.50 8.86
CA TRP A 91 -0.09 -2.08 7.84
C TRP A 91 0.35 -2.54 6.44
N GLU A 92 1.60 -2.30 6.09
CA GLU A 92 2.16 -2.73 4.80
C GLU A 92 2.12 -4.25 4.63
N PHE A 93 2.49 -5.00 5.68
CA PHE A 93 2.35 -6.46 5.69
C PHE A 93 0.92 -6.91 5.42
N THR A 94 -0.04 -6.33 6.14
CA THR A 94 -1.45 -6.71 5.98
C THR A 94 -1.95 -6.35 4.59
N SER A 95 -1.55 -5.20 4.06
CA SER A 95 -1.89 -4.78 2.70
C SER A 95 -1.28 -5.70 1.64
N ALA A 96 -0.05 -6.18 1.87
CA ALA A 96 0.62 -7.11 0.97
C ALA A 96 0.00 -8.53 1.04
N ALA A 97 -0.40 -8.97 2.23
CA ALA A 97 -0.94 -10.32 2.46
C ALA A 97 -2.43 -10.46 2.10
N THR A 98 -3.17 -9.36 1.96
CA THR A 98 -4.61 -9.38 1.67
C THR A 98 -4.90 -8.98 0.22
N PRO A 99 -5.90 -9.60 -0.42
CA PRO A 99 -6.36 -9.16 -1.74
C PRO A 99 -6.97 -7.76 -1.69
N GLY A 100 -6.61 -6.91 -2.64
CA GLY A 100 -7.17 -5.58 -2.83
C GLY A 100 -6.73 -4.55 -1.78
N ALA A 101 -7.04 -3.28 -2.04
CA ALA A 101 -6.63 -2.14 -1.22
C ALA A 101 -7.33 -2.05 0.16
N ILE A 102 -8.43 -2.78 0.37
CA ILE A 102 -9.31 -2.61 1.54
C ILE A 102 -8.81 -3.38 2.76
N GLY A 103 -8.16 -4.53 2.56
CA GLY A 103 -7.79 -5.44 3.67
C GLY A 103 -6.82 -4.81 4.68
N GLY A 104 -5.75 -4.20 4.21
CA GLY A 104 -4.76 -3.54 5.07
C GLY A 104 -5.34 -2.34 5.80
N THR A 105 -6.09 -1.49 5.11
CA THR A 105 -6.69 -0.27 5.68
C THR A 105 -7.71 -0.59 6.80
N GLY A 106 -8.52 -1.65 6.64
CA GLY A 106 -9.48 -2.05 7.67
C GLY A 106 -8.83 -2.46 8.99
N VAL A 107 -7.66 -3.11 8.93
CA VAL A 107 -6.92 -3.56 10.12
C VAL A 107 -6.03 -2.46 10.70
N ALA A 108 -5.59 -1.50 9.90
CA ALA A 108 -4.68 -0.44 10.34
C ALA A 108 -5.20 0.35 11.55
N ALA A 109 -6.51 0.61 11.62
CA ALA A 109 -7.13 1.27 12.77
C ALA A 109 -6.92 0.48 14.09
N VAL A 110 -6.90 -0.86 14.01
CA VAL A 110 -6.62 -1.72 15.16
C VAL A 110 -5.16 -1.57 15.59
N TYR A 111 -4.22 -1.53 14.65
CA TYR A 111 -2.80 -1.32 14.97
C TYR A 111 -2.57 0.01 15.67
N VAL A 112 -3.16 1.09 15.16
CA VAL A 112 -3.07 2.43 15.78
C VAL A 112 -3.73 2.44 17.17
N ASN A 113 -4.91 1.82 17.31
CA ASN A 113 -5.60 1.73 18.59
C ASN A 113 -4.79 0.98 19.65
N ARG A 114 -4.14 -0.12 19.27
CA ARG A 114 -3.30 -0.90 20.18
C ARG A 114 -2.02 -0.19 20.62
N GLU A 115 -1.64 0.90 19.98
CA GLU A 115 -0.56 1.79 20.44
C GLU A 115 -1.05 2.89 21.40
N GLY A 116 -2.31 2.84 21.88
CA GLY A 116 -2.84 3.70 22.93
C GLY A 116 -3.72 4.85 22.42
N ILE A 117 -4.08 4.89 21.14
CA ILE A 117 -4.98 5.89 20.58
C ILE A 117 -6.43 5.37 20.63
N SER A 118 -7.40 6.23 20.97
CA SER A 118 -8.81 5.81 21.05
C SER A 118 -9.32 5.22 19.71
N PRO A 119 -10.26 4.28 19.71
CA PRO A 119 -10.72 3.57 18.50
C PRO A 119 -11.23 4.52 17.42
N GLY A 120 -11.99 5.54 17.78
CA GLY A 120 -12.53 6.49 16.81
C GLY A 120 -11.47 7.43 16.24
N ARG A 121 -10.52 7.88 17.07
CA ARG A 121 -9.38 8.68 16.61
C ARG A 121 -8.49 7.86 15.68
N SER A 122 -8.25 6.58 15.99
CA SER A 122 -7.51 5.63 15.14
C SER A 122 -8.20 5.47 13.78
N THR A 123 -9.51 5.29 13.77
CA THR A 123 -10.32 5.17 12.55
C THR A 123 -10.26 6.47 11.73
N ALA A 124 -10.43 7.63 12.37
CA ALA A 124 -10.34 8.92 11.69
C ALA A 124 -8.95 9.17 11.08
N MET A 125 -7.88 8.79 11.79
CA MET A 125 -6.50 8.88 11.27
C MET A 125 -6.30 8.01 10.04
N VAL A 126 -6.80 6.78 10.06
CA VAL A 126 -6.70 5.85 8.91
C VAL A 126 -7.52 6.35 7.73
N MET A 127 -8.73 6.86 7.95
CA MET A 127 -9.54 7.48 6.90
C MET A 127 -8.86 8.71 6.30
N MET A 128 -8.25 9.55 7.13
CA MET A 128 -7.47 10.70 6.69
C MET A 128 -6.24 10.28 5.87
N THR A 129 -5.55 9.24 6.31
CA THR A 129 -4.43 8.64 5.57
C THR A 129 -4.89 8.18 4.18
N SER A 130 -5.98 7.43 4.11
CA SER A 130 -6.56 6.98 2.84
C SER A 130 -6.97 8.16 1.94
N MET A 131 -7.59 9.18 2.51
CA MET A 131 -7.96 10.38 1.76
C MET A 131 -6.73 11.10 1.17
N LEU A 132 -5.65 11.23 1.94
CA LEU A 132 -4.41 11.86 1.48
C LEU A 132 -3.71 11.03 0.39
N ASP A 133 -3.74 9.70 0.52
CA ASP A 133 -3.19 8.79 -0.49
C ASP A 133 -3.95 8.92 -1.82
N GLU A 134 -5.28 8.90 -1.77
CA GLU A 134 -6.09 9.07 -2.97
C GLU A 134 -6.01 10.49 -3.55
N LEU A 135 -5.85 11.50 -2.70
CA LEU A 135 -5.64 12.89 -3.14
C LEU A 135 -4.35 13.04 -3.96
N TYR A 136 -3.29 12.28 -3.62
CA TYR A 136 -2.07 12.25 -4.43
C TYR A 136 -2.38 11.84 -5.88
N PHE A 137 -3.15 10.76 -6.08
CA PHE A 137 -3.53 10.30 -7.43
C PHE A 137 -4.45 11.28 -8.13
N VAL A 138 -5.42 11.85 -7.41
CA VAL A 138 -6.36 12.83 -7.96
C VAL A 138 -5.65 14.08 -8.46
N VAL A 139 -4.57 14.50 -7.79
CA VAL A 139 -3.77 15.65 -8.21
C VAL A 139 -2.77 15.28 -9.30
N MET A 140 -2.06 14.15 -9.12
CA MET A 140 -0.97 13.78 -10.05
C MET A 140 -1.47 13.32 -11.41
N PHE A 141 -2.61 12.65 -11.49
CA PHE A 141 -3.09 12.13 -12.77
C PHE A 141 -3.36 13.22 -13.82
N PRO A 142 -4.09 14.32 -13.52
CA PRO A 142 -4.22 15.45 -14.44
C PRO A 142 -2.87 16.10 -14.80
N VAL A 143 -1.96 16.21 -13.83
CA VAL A 143 -0.61 16.74 -14.07
C VAL A 143 0.14 15.88 -15.08
N LEU A 144 0.08 14.55 -14.93
CA LEU A 144 0.73 13.63 -15.85
C LEU A 144 0.13 13.70 -17.26
N ILE A 145 -1.20 13.80 -17.37
CA ILE A 145 -1.87 13.98 -18.68
C ILE A 145 -1.43 15.29 -19.34
N MET A 146 -1.30 16.36 -18.57
CA MET A 146 -0.90 17.68 -19.08
C MET A 146 0.52 17.65 -19.65
N PHE A 147 1.46 16.95 -19.02
CA PHE A 147 2.86 16.93 -19.44
C PHE A 147 3.20 15.79 -20.41
N ALA A 148 2.68 14.58 -20.22
CA ALA A 148 2.96 13.43 -21.09
C ALA A 148 2.03 13.34 -22.30
N GLY A 149 0.84 13.93 -22.20
CA GLY A 149 -0.23 13.75 -23.17
C GLY A 149 -0.93 12.39 -23.05
N MET A 150 -2.24 12.39 -23.26
CA MET A 150 -3.08 11.20 -23.08
C MET A 150 -2.68 10.05 -24.01
N LYS A 151 -2.39 10.36 -25.30
CA LYS A 151 -1.99 9.35 -26.29
C LYS A 151 -0.70 8.63 -25.89
N THR A 152 0.32 9.37 -25.46
CA THR A 152 1.63 8.82 -25.07
C THR A 152 1.55 8.00 -23.79
N LEU A 153 0.73 8.47 -22.83
CA LEU A 153 0.56 7.82 -21.53
C LEU A 153 -0.07 6.42 -21.66
N PHE A 154 -1.03 6.25 -22.58
CA PHE A 154 -1.77 5.01 -22.80
C PHE A 154 -1.28 4.20 -24.01
N TYR A 155 -0.26 4.67 -24.71
CA TYR A 155 0.26 3.97 -25.87
C TYR A 155 0.94 2.65 -25.47
N ILE A 156 0.44 1.54 -26.01
CA ILE A 156 1.05 0.23 -25.93
C ILE A 156 1.38 -0.22 -27.35
N PRO A 157 2.65 -0.50 -27.69
CA PRO A 157 3.03 -0.93 -29.03
C PRO A 157 2.29 -2.20 -29.43
N GLY A 158 1.75 -2.23 -30.67
CA GLY A 158 1.05 -3.41 -31.20
C GLY A 158 -0.40 -3.60 -30.76
N SER A 159 -0.97 -2.71 -29.93
CA SER A 159 -2.32 -2.87 -29.36
C SER A 159 -3.28 -1.74 -29.71
N THR A 160 -3.74 -1.66 -30.96
CA THR A 160 -4.69 -0.60 -31.37
C THR A 160 -6.08 -0.73 -30.73
N GLY A 161 -6.55 -1.93 -30.46
CA GLY A 161 -7.88 -2.17 -29.86
C GLY A 161 -7.90 -2.08 -28.32
N TRP A 162 -6.82 -2.44 -27.66
CA TRP A 162 -6.74 -2.47 -26.19
C TRP A 162 -6.58 -1.08 -25.57
N THR A 163 -6.02 -0.12 -26.29
CA THR A 163 -5.76 1.26 -25.80
C THR A 163 -7.03 1.95 -25.35
N HIS A 164 -8.13 1.83 -26.08
CA HIS A 164 -9.43 2.41 -25.70
C HIS A 164 -10.02 1.74 -24.45
N GLY A 165 -9.94 0.40 -24.35
CA GLY A 165 -10.41 -0.34 -23.19
C GLY A 165 -9.65 0.02 -21.92
N ILE A 166 -8.31 0.06 -21.99
CA ILE A 166 -7.46 0.44 -20.87
C ILE A 166 -7.73 1.89 -20.44
N MET A 167 -7.84 2.82 -21.38
CA MET A 167 -8.17 4.21 -21.10
C MET A 167 -9.50 4.32 -20.36
N THR A 168 -10.52 3.60 -20.79
CA THR A 168 -11.83 3.57 -20.12
C THR A 168 -11.73 3.05 -18.70
N VAL A 169 -11.01 1.94 -18.48
CA VAL A 169 -10.80 1.36 -17.14
C VAL A 169 -10.06 2.35 -16.23
N VAL A 170 -9.02 2.99 -16.74
CA VAL A 170 -8.23 3.97 -15.95
C VAL A 170 -9.04 5.21 -15.62
N LEU A 171 -9.82 5.75 -16.58
CA LEU A 171 -10.68 6.90 -16.33
C LEU A 171 -11.81 6.55 -15.34
N ALA A 172 -12.39 5.37 -15.44
CA ALA A 172 -13.35 4.88 -14.45
C ALA A 172 -12.72 4.73 -13.06
N GLY A 173 -11.54 4.13 -12.96
CA GLY A 173 -10.78 4.01 -11.73
C GLY A 173 -10.41 5.37 -11.13
N TYR A 174 -9.99 6.33 -11.94
CA TYR A 174 -9.76 7.70 -11.53
C TYR A 174 -11.03 8.37 -10.99
N SER A 175 -12.15 8.19 -11.69
CA SER A 175 -13.45 8.75 -11.25
C SER A 175 -13.87 8.16 -9.90
N ILE A 176 -13.68 6.86 -9.69
CA ILE A 176 -13.94 6.20 -8.40
C ILE A 176 -13.06 6.80 -7.29
N LYS A 177 -11.77 7.01 -7.55
CA LYS A 177 -10.85 7.65 -6.60
C LYS A 177 -11.26 9.08 -6.27
N LEU A 178 -11.64 9.88 -7.27
CA LEU A 178 -12.13 11.24 -7.09
C LEU A 178 -13.40 11.27 -6.22
N ILE A 179 -14.37 10.42 -6.54
CA ILE A 179 -15.62 10.32 -5.75
C ILE A 179 -15.29 9.90 -4.31
N TRP A 180 -14.36 8.95 -4.12
CA TRP A 180 -13.94 8.49 -2.81
C TRP A 180 -13.29 9.61 -1.98
N VAL A 181 -12.36 10.37 -2.56
CA VAL A 181 -11.75 11.55 -1.90
C VAL A 181 -12.79 12.56 -1.50
N LEU A 182 -13.73 12.91 -2.42
CA LEU A 182 -14.80 13.87 -2.15
C LEU A 182 -15.75 13.36 -1.05
N ALA A 183 -16.09 12.07 -1.05
CA ALA A 183 -16.93 11.46 -0.02
C ALA A 183 -16.26 11.47 1.35
N LEU A 184 -14.96 11.11 1.43
CA LEU A 184 -14.20 11.19 2.67
C LEU A 184 -14.01 12.61 3.16
N ALA A 185 -13.67 13.54 2.26
CA ALA A 185 -13.54 14.96 2.60
C ALA A 185 -14.86 15.53 3.10
N TYR A 186 -15.96 15.26 2.41
CA TYR A 186 -17.28 15.67 2.86
C TYR A 186 -17.64 15.05 4.21
N GLY A 187 -17.44 13.74 4.37
CA GLY A 187 -17.76 13.03 5.61
C GLY A 187 -16.92 13.52 6.80
N LEU A 188 -15.62 13.71 6.61
CA LEU A 188 -14.72 14.13 7.68
C LEU A 188 -14.86 15.62 8.01
N PHE A 189 -14.96 16.48 7.00
CA PHE A 189 -14.90 17.93 7.23
C PHE A 189 -16.28 18.61 7.29
N PHE A 190 -17.29 18.12 6.58
CA PHE A 190 -18.61 18.79 6.50
C PHE A 190 -19.68 18.05 7.28
N ASN A 191 -19.74 16.71 7.21
CA ASN A 191 -20.78 15.91 7.84
C ASN A 191 -20.24 14.71 8.65
N PRO A 192 -19.44 14.93 9.70
CA PRO A 192 -18.87 13.82 10.50
C PRO A 192 -19.95 13.01 11.25
N ARG A 193 -21.10 13.61 11.56
CA ARG A 193 -22.25 12.88 12.15
C ARG A 193 -22.86 11.91 11.13
N GLY A 194 -22.99 12.33 9.87
CA GLY A 194 -23.46 11.46 8.78
C GLY A 194 -22.51 10.29 8.53
N LEU A 195 -21.21 10.56 8.52
CA LEU A 195 -20.17 9.53 8.40
C LEU A 195 -20.23 8.51 9.56
N GLY A 196 -20.34 8.99 10.80
CA GLY A 196 -20.51 8.13 11.97
C GLY A 196 -21.78 7.27 11.89
N LYS A 197 -22.90 7.83 11.44
CA LYS A 197 -24.16 7.10 11.20
C LYS A 197 -23.99 6.03 10.11
N LEU A 198 -23.28 6.33 9.04
CA LEU A 198 -23.00 5.37 7.95
C LEU A 198 -22.19 4.18 8.48
N ILE A 199 -21.10 4.46 9.19
CA ILE A 199 -20.28 3.41 9.81
C ILE A 199 -21.15 2.57 10.77
N TYR A 200 -21.93 3.20 11.64
CA TYR A 200 -22.79 2.48 12.55
C TYR A 200 -23.82 1.59 11.81
N ARG A 201 -24.39 2.02 10.68
CA ARG A 201 -25.32 1.22 9.86
C ARG A 201 -24.63 -0.01 9.24
N ILE A 202 -23.38 0.12 8.79
CA ILE A 202 -22.60 -1.01 8.25
C ILE A 202 -22.48 -2.13 9.31
N PHE A 203 -22.30 -1.77 10.57
CA PHE A 203 -22.25 -2.76 11.67
C PHE A 203 -23.61 -3.29 12.11
N HIS A 204 -24.72 -2.92 11.45
CA HIS A 204 -26.03 -3.57 11.62
C HIS A 204 -26.19 -4.79 10.70
N ILE A 205 -25.32 -4.98 9.70
CA ILE A 205 -25.31 -6.17 8.86
C ILE A 205 -25.09 -7.40 9.74
N PRO A 206 -25.82 -8.52 9.53
CA PRO A 206 -25.80 -9.70 10.43
C PRO A 206 -24.40 -10.19 10.75
N LEU A 207 -23.50 -10.21 9.77
CA LEU A 207 -22.11 -10.64 9.89
C LEU A 207 -21.27 -9.77 10.84
N LEU A 208 -21.56 -8.47 10.94
CA LEU A 208 -20.81 -7.48 11.72
C LEU A 208 -21.49 -7.08 13.02
N ARG A 209 -22.71 -7.54 13.26
CA ARG A 209 -23.57 -7.14 14.39
C ARG A 209 -22.94 -7.35 15.76
N ARG A 210 -22.06 -8.33 15.91
CA ARG A 210 -21.32 -8.59 17.16
C ARG A 210 -20.44 -7.42 17.62
N TRP A 211 -20.01 -6.54 16.70
CA TRP A 211 -19.17 -5.38 16.99
C TRP A 211 -19.93 -4.05 17.10
N LYS A 212 -21.27 -4.07 17.07
CA LYS A 212 -22.15 -2.90 17.07
C LYS A 212 -21.85 -1.90 18.20
N ARG A 213 -21.58 -2.38 19.43
CA ARG A 213 -21.26 -1.51 20.57
C ARG A 213 -19.96 -0.74 20.36
N GLY A 214 -18.93 -1.39 19.86
CA GLY A 214 -17.66 -0.76 19.49
C GLY A 214 -17.82 0.26 18.35
N ALA A 215 -18.64 -0.05 17.35
CA ALA A 215 -18.94 0.86 16.24
C ALA A 215 -19.67 2.14 16.68
N ALA A 216 -20.59 2.05 17.63
CA ALA A 216 -21.26 3.24 18.18
C ALA A 216 -20.27 4.20 18.88
N LYS A 217 -19.34 3.65 19.68
CA LYS A 217 -18.27 4.43 20.29
C LYS A 217 -17.35 5.02 19.24
N ALA A 218 -16.90 4.23 18.27
CA ALA A 218 -16.05 4.69 17.18
C ALA A 218 -16.71 5.81 16.37
N ALA A 219 -18.02 5.71 16.10
CA ALA A 219 -18.79 6.76 15.41
C ALA A 219 -18.79 8.09 16.18
N ALA A 220 -18.98 8.06 17.51
CA ALA A 220 -18.93 9.25 18.35
C ALA A 220 -17.50 9.88 18.36
N ASP A 221 -16.49 9.05 18.51
CA ASP A 221 -15.08 9.48 18.54
C ASP A 221 -14.64 10.06 17.18
N ILE A 222 -15.16 9.57 16.04
CA ILE A 222 -14.90 10.14 14.70
C ILE A 222 -15.41 11.58 14.64
N VAL A 223 -16.59 11.87 15.20
CA VAL A 223 -17.11 13.23 15.24
C VAL A 223 -16.19 14.16 16.02
N THR A 224 -15.67 13.71 17.16
CA THR A 224 -14.72 14.46 17.96
C THR A 224 -13.40 14.68 17.23
N ALA A 225 -12.81 13.61 16.69
CA ALA A 225 -11.57 13.68 15.92
C ALA A 225 -11.69 14.59 14.68
N SER A 226 -12.82 14.54 14.00
CA SER A 226 -13.09 15.44 12.84
C SER A 226 -13.15 16.91 13.24
N LYS A 227 -13.73 17.22 14.40
CA LYS A 227 -13.74 18.59 14.93
C LYS A 227 -12.33 19.06 15.28
N GLU A 228 -11.54 18.23 15.94
CA GLU A 228 -10.12 18.53 16.24
C GLU A 228 -9.31 18.78 14.97
N MET A 229 -9.51 17.97 13.93
CA MET A 229 -8.80 18.14 12.66
C MET A 229 -9.12 19.45 11.95
N LYS A 230 -10.38 19.95 12.04
CA LYS A 230 -10.76 21.24 11.48
C LYS A 230 -10.03 22.43 12.09
N THR A 231 -9.65 22.32 13.34
CA THR A 231 -8.94 23.39 14.08
C THR A 231 -7.42 23.36 13.87
N LYS A 232 -6.90 22.37 13.13
CA LYS A 232 -5.47 22.25 12.89
C LYS A 232 -4.94 23.39 12.02
N LYS A 233 -3.75 23.89 12.39
CA LYS A 233 -3.05 24.94 11.64
C LYS A 233 -2.68 24.45 10.22
N PRO A 234 -2.55 25.36 9.23
CA PRO A 234 -2.12 25.00 7.88
C PRO A 234 -0.84 24.19 7.81
N GLN A 235 0.12 24.45 8.73
CA GLN A 235 1.38 23.71 8.82
C GLN A 235 1.19 22.19 9.07
N PHE A 236 0.12 21.80 9.79
CA PHE A 236 -0.22 20.39 9.99
C PHE A 236 -0.56 19.73 8.65
N TRP A 237 -1.41 20.38 7.85
CA TRP A 237 -1.84 19.87 6.55
C TRP A 237 -0.70 19.85 5.53
N ILE A 238 0.12 20.90 5.51
CA ILE A 238 1.30 20.96 4.64
C ILE A 238 2.25 19.79 4.97
N LYS A 239 2.54 19.52 6.24
CA LYS A 239 3.39 18.39 6.64
C LYS A 239 2.79 17.05 6.24
N ALA A 240 1.49 16.84 6.44
CA ALA A 240 0.79 15.61 6.05
C ALA A 240 0.81 15.41 4.53
N LEU A 241 0.54 16.47 3.75
CA LEU A 241 0.60 16.45 2.29
C LEU A 241 2.01 16.18 1.78
N LEU A 242 3.01 16.93 2.24
CA LEU A 242 4.41 16.73 1.81
C LEU A 242 4.91 15.32 2.15
N SER A 243 4.54 14.79 3.31
CA SER A 243 4.87 13.41 3.69
C SER A 243 4.21 12.39 2.75
N THR A 244 2.97 12.65 2.32
CA THR A 244 2.27 11.81 1.35
C THR A 244 2.93 11.88 -0.03
N PHE A 245 3.24 13.08 -0.49
CA PHE A 245 3.95 13.30 -1.76
C PHE A 245 5.32 12.62 -1.76
N LEU A 246 6.09 12.78 -0.70
CA LEU A 246 7.37 12.08 -0.54
C LEU A 246 7.21 10.57 -0.66
N SER A 247 6.22 9.99 0.06
CA SER A 247 6.00 8.54 0.06
C SER A 247 5.67 8.00 -1.33
N TRP A 248 4.68 8.58 -1.99
CA TRP A 248 4.22 8.07 -3.28
C TRP A 248 5.21 8.37 -4.41
N THR A 249 5.81 9.54 -4.43
CA THR A 249 6.83 9.89 -5.42
C THR A 249 8.05 8.98 -5.27
N SER A 250 8.57 8.78 -4.05
CA SER A 250 9.68 7.84 -3.80
C SER A 250 9.35 6.43 -4.27
N ARG A 251 8.14 5.94 -4.01
CA ARG A 251 7.70 4.62 -4.47
C ARG A 251 7.80 4.46 -5.99
N TYR A 252 7.37 5.46 -6.76
CA TYR A 252 7.36 5.37 -8.22
C TYR A 252 8.73 5.65 -8.86
N TRP A 253 9.65 6.29 -8.14
CA TRP A 253 11.04 6.42 -8.60
C TRP A 253 11.83 5.11 -8.53
N VAL A 254 11.41 4.12 -7.75
CA VAL A 254 12.07 2.80 -7.66
C VAL A 254 12.31 2.20 -9.04
N VAL A 255 11.28 2.13 -9.89
CA VAL A 255 11.40 1.56 -11.24
C VAL A 255 12.32 2.39 -12.12
N ASN A 256 12.31 3.71 -11.99
CA ASN A 256 13.25 4.57 -12.73
C ASN A 256 14.72 4.22 -12.41
N PHE A 257 15.05 4.03 -11.14
CA PHE A 257 16.40 3.65 -10.74
C PHE A 257 16.74 2.20 -11.14
N MET A 258 15.75 1.32 -11.14
CA MET A 258 15.95 -0.03 -11.70
C MET A 258 16.25 0.01 -13.20
N PHE A 259 15.58 0.86 -13.97
CA PHE A 259 15.91 1.04 -15.38
C PHE A 259 17.32 1.60 -15.56
N LEU A 260 17.73 2.61 -14.79
CA LEU A 260 19.10 3.14 -14.81
C LEU A 260 20.17 2.12 -14.46
N ALA A 261 19.80 1.07 -13.71
CA ALA A 261 20.72 -0.01 -13.36
C ALA A 261 21.15 -0.83 -14.57
N PHE A 262 20.29 -0.97 -15.59
CA PHE A 262 20.49 -1.90 -16.68
C PHE A 262 20.44 -1.25 -18.08
N PHE A 263 19.77 -0.09 -18.22
CA PHE A 263 19.51 0.52 -19.53
C PHE A 263 19.88 2.00 -19.53
N ALA A 264 20.19 2.50 -20.72
CA ALA A 264 20.26 3.92 -21.01
C ALA A 264 18.86 4.41 -21.41
N VAL A 265 18.08 4.87 -20.45
CA VAL A 265 16.72 5.40 -20.67
C VAL A 265 16.72 6.91 -20.48
N HIS A 266 16.04 7.64 -21.37
CA HIS A 266 16.01 9.10 -21.34
C HIS A 266 14.69 9.67 -20.81
N ASP A 267 13.56 8.94 -20.98
CA ASP A 267 12.23 9.43 -20.59
C ASP A 267 11.77 8.90 -19.22
N HIS A 268 12.46 9.35 -18.19
CA HIS A 268 12.13 8.99 -16.80
C HIS A 268 10.76 9.49 -16.34
N PHE A 269 10.30 10.62 -16.91
CA PHE A 269 8.99 11.14 -16.58
C PHE A 269 7.87 10.22 -17.09
N LEU A 270 7.99 9.70 -18.30
CA LEU A 270 6.98 8.78 -18.86
C LEU A 270 6.98 7.43 -18.14
N ILE A 271 8.14 6.91 -17.72
CA ILE A 271 8.24 5.71 -16.89
C ILE A 271 7.47 5.94 -15.56
N PHE A 272 7.70 7.06 -14.90
CA PHE A 272 7.00 7.44 -13.67
C PHE A 272 5.49 7.55 -13.92
N ALA A 273 5.09 8.24 -14.99
CA ALA A 273 3.69 8.46 -15.33
C ALA A 273 2.93 7.14 -15.61
N ARG A 274 3.54 6.24 -16.37
CA ARG A 274 2.94 4.93 -16.68
C ARG A 274 2.76 4.04 -15.45
N GLN A 275 3.64 4.15 -14.45
CA GLN A 275 3.46 3.42 -13.19
C GLN A 275 2.21 3.87 -12.41
N LEU A 276 1.84 5.17 -12.45
CA LEU A 276 0.59 5.61 -11.85
C LEU A 276 -0.63 5.01 -12.56
N VAL A 277 -0.58 4.89 -13.88
CA VAL A 277 -1.62 4.20 -14.66
C VAL A 277 -1.70 2.73 -14.27
N MET A 278 -0.56 2.04 -14.23
CA MET A 278 -0.49 0.63 -13.77
C MET A 278 -1.10 0.47 -12.38
N TRP A 279 -0.82 1.39 -11.44
CA TRP A 279 -1.38 1.33 -10.10
C TRP A 279 -2.91 1.42 -10.07
N ILE A 280 -3.52 2.24 -10.94
CA ILE A 280 -4.98 2.31 -11.05
C ILE A 280 -5.55 0.97 -11.55
N ILE A 281 -4.88 0.31 -12.49
CA ILE A 281 -5.27 -1.02 -12.95
C ILE A 281 -5.14 -2.06 -11.83
N LEU A 282 -4.05 -2.01 -11.07
CA LEU A 282 -3.80 -2.94 -9.96
C LEU A 282 -4.81 -2.79 -8.81
N LEU A 283 -5.44 -1.63 -8.66
CA LEU A 283 -6.45 -1.39 -7.63
C LEU A 283 -7.65 -2.34 -7.75
N VAL A 284 -8.06 -2.66 -8.97
CA VAL A 284 -9.22 -3.54 -9.25
C VAL A 284 -8.84 -5.03 -9.31
N THR A 285 -7.57 -5.35 -9.09
CA THR A 285 -7.06 -6.72 -9.19
C THR A 285 -7.39 -7.52 -7.94
N PRO A 286 -8.06 -8.69 -8.06
CA PRO A 286 -8.50 -9.48 -6.91
C PRO A 286 -7.39 -10.35 -6.29
N THR A 287 -6.19 -10.38 -6.87
CA THR A 287 -5.08 -11.22 -6.39
C THR A 287 -4.25 -10.53 -5.31
N PRO A 288 -3.71 -11.27 -4.31
CA PRO A 288 -2.82 -10.72 -3.31
C PRO A 288 -1.61 -10.02 -3.97
N GLY A 289 -1.37 -8.75 -3.59
CA GLY A 289 -0.30 -7.94 -4.17
C GLY A 289 -0.38 -7.74 -5.68
N GLY A 290 -1.54 -8.01 -6.32
CA GLY A 290 -1.71 -7.87 -7.77
C GLY A 290 -0.94 -8.91 -8.61
N SER A 291 -0.55 -10.06 -8.03
CA SER A 291 0.25 -11.09 -8.70
C SER A 291 -0.37 -11.54 -10.03
N GLY A 292 0.45 -11.67 -11.05
CA GLY A 292 0.08 -11.95 -12.44
C GLY A 292 -0.26 -10.68 -13.23
N VAL A 293 -1.13 -9.82 -12.70
CA VAL A 293 -1.52 -8.57 -13.37
C VAL A 293 -0.43 -7.52 -13.27
N ALA A 294 0.33 -7.48 -12.17
CA ALA A 294 1.44 -6.55 -11.99
C ALA A 294 2.55 -6.82 -13.02
N GLU A 295 2.93 -8.08 -13.21
CA GLU A 295 3.95 -8.51 -14.17
C GLU A 295 3.47 -8.25 -15.61
N PHE A 296 2.21 -8.60 -15.90
CA PHE A 296 1.59 -8.32 -17.20
C PHE A 296 1.59 -6.81 -17.51
N THR A 297 1.07 -5.99 -16.60
CA THR A 297 1.02 -4.53 -16.82
C THR A 297 2.41 -3.91 -16.88
N PHE A 298 3.37 -4.40 -16.11
CA PHE A 298 4.76 -3.97 -16.18
C PHE A 298 5.33 -4.20 -17.59
N ARG A 299 5.14 -5.41 -18.13
CA ARG A 299 5.59 -5.75 -19.49
C ARG A 299 4.93 -4.86 -20.55
N GLU A 300 3.61 -4.72 -20.50
CA GLU A 300 2.86 -3.97 -21.52
C GLU A 300 3.17 -2.47 -21.51
N PHE A 301 3.26 -1.86 -20.33
CA PHE A 301 3.49 -0.41 -20.21
C PHE A 301 4.94 -0.01 -20.27
N LEU A 302 5.86 -0.87 -19.85
CA LEU A 302 7.28 -0.55 -19.70
C LEU A 302 8.20 -1.32 -20.66
N GLY A 303 7.71 -2.37 -21.33
CA GLY A 303 8.49 -3.18 -22.28
C GLY A 303 9.09 -2.36 -23.42
N GLY A 304 8.41 -1.33 -23.90
CA GLY A 304 8.93 -0.44 -24.94
C GLY A 304 10.21 0.30 -24.54
N PHE A 305 10.37 0.64 -23.25
CA PHE A 305 11.61 1.26 -22.74
C PHE A 305 12.76 0.25 -22.66
N ILE A 306 12.45 -1.01 -22.38
CA ILE A 306 13.42 -2.11 -22.39
C ILE A 306 13.93 -2.31 -23.80
N ALA A 307 13.02 -2.42 -24.78
CA ALA A 307 13.38 -2.56 -26.19
C ALA A 307 14.25 -1.41 -26.69
N SER A 308 13.89 -0.15 -26.37
CA SER A 308 14.67 1.02 -26.76
C SER A 308 16.05 1.09 -26.08
N GLY A 309 16.15 0.59 -24.82
CA GLY A 309 17.40 0.57 -24.08
C GLY A 309 18.37 -0.53 -24.51
N LEU A 310 17.87 -1.60 -25.13
CA LEU A 310 18.68 -2.73 -25.64
C LEU A 310 19.10 -2.58 -27.09
N GLY A 311 18.44 -1.71 -27.85
CA GLY A 311 18.68 -1.52 -29.31
C GLY A 311 17.63 -2.24 -30.18
N MET A 312 17.63 -1.94 -31.49
CA MET A 312 16.53 -2.35 -32.40
C MET A 312 16.51 -3.83 -32.81
N ASP A 313 17.54 -4.61 -32.50
CA ASP A 313 17.64 -6.01 -32.92
C ASP A 313 17.21 -7.05 -31.92
N VAL A 314 16.49 -6.63 -30.84
CA VAL A 314 16.08 -7.54 -29.76
C VAL A 314 14.70 -8.14 -30.06
N SER A 315 14.62 -9.48 -29.97
CA SER A 315 13.34 -10.17 -30.17
C SER A 315 12.29 -9.79 -29.14
N ALA A 316 11.02 -9.79 -29.54
CA ALA A 316 9.90 -9.53 -28.61
C ALA A 316 9.87 -10.51 -27.41
N ALA A 317 10.32 -11.75 -27.63
CA ALA A 317 10.45 -12.77 -26.58
C ALA A 317 11.51 -12.36 -25.53
N ALA A 318 12.67 -11.87 -25.97
CA ALA A 318 13.72 -11.40 -25.04
C ALA A 318 13.27 -10.17 -24.25
N VAL A 319 12.58 -9.21 -24.89
CA VAL A 319 11.99 -8.04 -24.20
C VAL A 319 10.99 -8.48 -23.14
N ALA A 320 10.11 -9.45 -23.48
CA ALA A 320 9.12 -9.98 -22.53
C ALA A 320 9.79 -10.68 -21.33
N ALA A 321 10.80 -11.50 -21.59
CA ALA A 321 11.56 -12.19 -20.56
C ALA A 321 12.26 -11.20 -19.60
N ILE A 322 12.96 -10.20 -20.14
CA ILE A 322 13.62 -9.16 -19.34
C ILE A 322 12.57 -8.32 -18.55
N ALA A 323 11.42 -8.01 -19.16
CA ALA A 323 10.35 -7.29 -18.45
C ALA A 323 9.83 -8.08 -17.24
N ILE A 324 9.68 -9.40 -17.36
CA ILE A 324 9.29 -10.29 -16.26
C ILE A 324 10.36 -10.28 -15.16
N ALA A 325 11.65 -10.39 -15.52
CA ALA A 325 12.76 -10.34 -14.57
C ALA A 325 12.82 -9.00 -13.81
N LEU A 326 12.59 -7.88 -14.51
CA LEU A 326 12.54 -6.56 -13.89
C LEU A 326 11.28 -6.38 -13.01
N ALA A 327 10.13 -6.90 -13.43
CA ALA A 327 8.93 -6.90 -12.60
C ALA A 327 9.15 -7.69 -11.31
N PHE A 328 9.84 -8.82 -11.40
CA PHE A 328 10.26 -9.60 -10.24
C PHE A 328 11.22 -8.82 -9.33
N LEU A 329 12.26 -8.19 -9.89
CA LEU A 329 13.20 -7.35 -9.14
C LEU A 329 12.47 -6.16 -8.47
N TRP A 330 11.52 -5.54 -9.16
CA TRP A 330 10.66 -4.51 -8.58
C TRP A 330 9.90 -5.00 -7.36
N ARG A 331 9.34 -6.22 -7.41
CA ARG A 331 8.67 -6.83 -6.26
C ARG A 331 9.64 -7.19 -5.14
N LEU A 332 10.85 -7.64 -5.49
CA LEU A 332 11.90 -7.93 -4.53
C LEU A 332 12.27 -6.68 -3.71
N ILE A 333 12.21 -5.51 -4.32
CA ILE A 333 12.49 -4.23 -3.65
C ILE A 333 11.26 -3.68 -2.92
N SER A 334 10.07 -3.75 -3.53
CA SER A 334 8.90 -2.98 -3.09
C SER A 334 7.79 -3.78 -2.40
N TYR A 335 7.84 -5.11 -2.42
CA TYR A 335 6.77 -5.97 -1.93
C TYR A 335 7.25 -7.05 -0.94
N TYR A 336 8.20 -7.88 -1.31
CA TYR A 336 8.66 -9.00 -0.48
C TYR A 336 9.27 -8.59 0.86
N PRO A 337 10.01 -7.48 0.99
CA PRO A 337 10.53 -7.05 2.29
C PRO A 337 9.43 -6.84 3.32
N TYR A 338 8.27 -6.32 2.92
CA TYR A 338 7.15 -6.10 3.85
C TYR A 338 6.51 -7.40 4.31
N LEU A 339 6.44 -8.42 3.45
CA LEU A 339 5.99 -9.75 3.84
C LEU A 339 6.94 -10.38 4.86
N ILE A 340 8.25 -10.29 4.64
CA ILE A 340 9.27 -10.84 5.53
C ILE A 340 9.25 -10.10 6.88
N ILE A 341 9.33 -8.77 6.85
CA ILE A 341 9.31 -7.93 8.06
C ILE A 341 8.03 -8.17 8.86
N GLY A 342 6.89 -8.23 8.19
CA GLY A 342 5.61 -8.47 8.85
C GLY A 342 5.49 -9.86 9.44
N ALA A 343 5.97 -10.88 8.75
CA ALA A 343 6.01 -12.25 9.26
C ALA A 343 6.80 -12.36 10.58
N LEU A 344 7.86 -11.56 10.73
CA LEU A 344 8.66 -11.49 11.96
C LEU A 344 8.04 -10.61 13.04
N LEU A 345 7.40 -9.48 12.64
CA LEU A 345 6.83 -8.52 13.58
C LEU A 345 5.48 -8.93 14.17
N VAL A 346 4.61 -9.57 13.38
CA VAL A 346 3.24 -9.90 13.79
C VAL A 346 3.20 -10.82 15.01
N PRO A 347 3.95 -11.93 15.08
CA PRO A 347 3.96 -12.81 16.25
C PRO A 347 4.40 -12.07 17.51
N LYS A 348 5.48 -11.28 17.39
CA LYS A 348 6.01 -10.48 18.51
C LYS A 348 5.01 -9.43 18.97
N TRP A 349 4.39 -8.72 18.04
CA TRP A 349 3.40 -7.69 18.34
C TRP A 349 2.14 -8.27 19.03
N ILE A 350 1.66 -9.43 18.56
CA ILE A 350 0.52 -10.11 19.19
C ILE A 350 0.88 -10.51 20.62
N ASN A 351 2.04 -11.11 20.84
CA ASN A 351 2.46 -11.51 22.17
C ASN A 351 2.59 -10.30 23.11
N ASP A 352 3.19 -9.21 22.65
CA ASP A 352 3.39 -7.98 23.45
C ASP A 352 2.07 -7.29 23.82
N LYS A 353 1.08 -7.29 22.90
CA LYS A 353 -0.16 -6.51 23.11
C LYS A 353 -1.30 -7.31 23.73
N PHE A 354 -1.36 -8.61 23.50
CA PHE A 354 -2.41 -9.49 24.04
C PHE A 354 -1.92 -10.37 25.19
N GLY A 355 -0.62 -10.66 25.28
CA GLY A 355 -0.04 -11.38 26.40
C GLY A 355 -0.07 -10.57 27.69
N ARG A 356 0.16 -9.25 27.64
CA ARG A 356 0.08 -8.36 28.82
C ARG A 356 -1.33 -8.21 29.36
N GLU A 357 -2.35 -8.05 28.50
CA GLU A 357 -3.74 -8.00 28.94
C GLU A 357 -4.16 -9.26 29.71
N LYS A 358 -3.62 -10.42 29.34
CA LYS A 358 -3.89 -11.68 30.05
C LYS A 358 -3.24 -11.71 31.43
N GLN A 359 -2.02 -11.20 31.56
CA GLN A 359 -1.35 -11.12 32.87
C GLN A 359 -2.02 -10.12 33.81
N GLU A 360 -2.40 -8.94 33.33
CA GLU A 360 -3.12 -7.93 34.14
C GLU A 360 -4.49 -8.45 34.61
N GLN A 361 -5.25 -9.15 33.76
CA GLN A 361 -6.52 -9.76 34.16
C GLN A 361 -6.36 -10.89 35.20
N LEU A 362 -5.27 -11.65 35.13
CA LEU A 362 -4.97 -12.68 36.12
C LEU A 362 -4.56 -12.06 37.46
N THR A 363 -3.86 -10.93 37.45
CA THR A 363 -3.43 -10.22 38.69
C THR A 363 -4.59 -9.51 39.40
N ILE A 364 -5.64 -9.08 38.67
CA ILE A 364 -6.83 -8.43 39.25
C ILE A 364 -7.81 -9.45 39.83
N ASN A 365 -7.77 -10.68 39.36
CA ASN A 365 -8.67 -11.75 39.82
C ASN A 365 -8.07 -12.62 40.95
N HIS A 366 -6.89 -12.30 41.45
CA HIS A 366 -6.26 -12.80 42.67
C HIS A 366 -6.17 -11.69 43.71
#